data_bd4e688d8e1cd25cb16375a58fd7a363
#
_entry.id   bd4e688d8e1cd25cb16375a58fd7a363
#
_cell.length_a   1.000
_cell.length_b   1.000
_cell.length_c   1.000
_cell.angle_alpha   90.00
_cell.angle_beta   90.00
_cell.angle_gamma   90.00
#
_symmetry.space_group_name_H-M   'P 1'
#
loop_
_entity.id
_entity.type
_entity.pdbx_description
1 polymer ?
#
loop_
_entity_poly.entity_id
_entity_poly.type
_entity_poly.pdbx_seq_one_letter_code
_entity_poly.pdbx_strand_id
1 'polypeptide(L)'
;MITLVQIPWCGFCLVQKKILDYAGLKYKTRDIPYFDRSYVWKITKNRCYQVPVLIDGKNVIFETDDDSQIIAKYIDNKFNLGLFPKKFAGVQNLIWRHIEHDVEEICSKLNDVYYHEFVPENERLIYLRDKERKYGKSCIQQWQLEQKALLLELEKRLWYYEQMLSERDYLLDVKPVFIDFDLFGILGVLLYTGHYKLPQCHTRLAQWYERMKQISFKTVK
;
A
#
# COMPACT_ATOMS: atom_id res chain seq x y z
N MET A 1 3.97 -23.40 0.61
CA MET A 1 3.66 -22.50 -0.51
C MET A 1 2.99 -21.27 0.07
N ILE A 2 3.48 -20.09 -0.27
CA ILE A 2 2.94 -18.81 0.22
C ILE A 2 1.71 -18.42 -0.61
N THR A 3 0.67 -17.92 0.06
CA THR A 3 -0.53 -17.34 -0.59
C THR A 3 -0.83 -15.99 0.05
N LEU A 4 -0.95 -14.95 -0.78
CA LEU A 4 -1.41 -13.63 -0.37
C LEU A 4 -2.91 -13.51 -0.68
N VAL A 5 -3.73 -13.39 0.36
CA VAL A 5 -5.16 -13.09 0.22
C VAL A 5 -5.30 -11.58 0.15
N GLN A 6 -5.92 -11.08 -0.91
CA GLN A 6 -5.88 -9.66 -1.24
C GLN A 6 -7.16 -9.15 -1.89
N ILE A 7 -7.27 -7.83 -1.95
CA ILE A 7 -8.06 -7.09 -2.94
C ILE A 7 -7.05 -6.39 -3.86
N PRO A 8 -7.13 -6.53 -5.19
CA PRO A 8 -6.09 -6.09 -6.12
C PRO A 8 -5.72 -4.59 -6.05
N TRP A 9 -6.68 -3.73 -5.71
CA TRP A 9 -6.49 -2.27 -5.60
C TRP A 9 -6.23 -1.78 -4.17
N CYS A 10 -6.10 -2.68 -3.21
CA CYS A 10 -5.81 -2.32 -1.83
C CYS A 10 -4.32 -1.96 -1.68
N GLY A 11 -4.02 -0.74 -1.19
CA GLY A 11 -2.66 -0.24 -1.00
C GLY A 11 -1.81 -1.15 -0.12
N PHE A 12 -2.33 -1.56 1.03
CA PHE A 12 -1.65 -2.49 1.94
C PHE A 12 -1.38 -3.86 1.31
N CYS A 13 -2.26 -4.31 0.41
CA CYS A 13 -2.02 -5.53 -0.36
C CYS A 13 -0.89 -5.34 -1.39
N LEU A 14 -0.83 -4.17 -2.03
CA LEU A 14 0.25 -3.81 -2.98
C LEU A 14 1.60 -3.72 -2.26
N VAL A 15 1.65 -3.21 -1.03
CA VAL A 15 2.85 -3.23 -0.17
C VAL A 15 3.38 -4.65 0.01
N GLN A 16 2.54 -5.57 0.50
CA GLN A 16 2.96 -6.93 0.77
C GLN A 16 3.34 -7.69 -0.50
N LYS A 17 2.62 -7.45 -1.59
CA LYS A 17 2.95 -8.00 -2.90
C LYS A 17 4.34 -7.57 -3.34
N LYS A 18 4.67 -6.27 -3.21
CA LYS A 18 5.98 -5.75 -3.59
C LYS A 18 7.11 -6.30 -2.71
N ILE A 19 6.88 -6.52 -1.42
CA ILE A 19 7.86 -7.16 -0.52
C ILE A 19 8.12 -8.62 -0.95
N LEU A 20 7.07 -9.38 -1.29
CA LEU A 20 7.20 -10.75 -1.77
C LEU A 20 7.97 -10.83 -3.11
N ASP A 21 7.68 -9.90 -4.04
CA ASP A 21 8.38 -9.79 -5.33
C ASP A 21 9.87 -9.43 -5.11
N TYR A 22 10.14 -8.44 -4.25
CA TYR A 22 11.50 -8.05 -3.87
C TYR A 22 12.30 -9.22 -3.30
N ALA A 23 11.70 -9.99 -2.42
CA ALA A 23 12.32 -11.18 -1.82
C ALA A 23 12.54 -12.33 -2.82
N GLY A 24 12.01 -12.24 -4.04
CA GLY A 24 12.09 -13.28 -5.06
C GLY A 24 11.33 -14.56 -4.70
N LEU A 25 10.29 -14.44 -3.89
CA LEU A 25 9.51 -15.57 -3.39
C LEU A 25 8.48 -16.02 -4.42
N LYS A 26 8.32 -17.34 -4.56
CA LYS A 26 7.20 -17.91 -5.32
C LYS A 26 5.97 -17.93 -4.43
N TYR A 27 4.93 -17.21 -4.83
CA TYR A 27 3.66 -17.15 -4.13
C TYR A 27 2.48 -17.17 -5.10
N LYS A 28 1.28 -17.39 -4.56
CA LYS A 28 0.01 -17.22 -5.28
C LYS A 28 -0.76 -16.07 -4.66
N THR A 29 -1.55 -15.37 -5.45
CA THR A 29 -2.57 -14.45 -4.96
C THR A 29 -3.91 -15.17 -4.89
N ARG A 30 -4.72 -14.81 -3.91
CA ARG A 30 -6.13 -15.14 -3.83
C ARG A 30 -6.92 -13.85 -3.67
N ASP A 31 -7.51 -13.42 -4.75
CA ASP A 31 -8.38 -12.25 -4.74
C ASP A 31 -9.72 -12.62 -4.07
N ILE A 32 -10.20 -11.73 -3.22
CA ILE A 32 -11.51 -11.86 -2.56
C ILE A 32 -12.39 -10.67 -2.93
N PRO A 33 -13.73 -10.85 -2.88
CA PRO A 33 -14.64 -9.75 -3.05
C PRO A 33 -14.42 -8.65 -2.01
N TYR A 34 -14.72 -7.40 -2.38
CA TYR A 34 -14.62 -6.27 -1.45
C TYR A 34 -15.54 -6.45 -0.25
N PHE A 35 -16.72 -6.98 -0.48
CA PHE A 35 -17.77 -7.13 0.55
C PHE A 35 -17.73 -8.47 1.28
N ASP A 36 -17.58 -9.60 0.57
CA ASP A 36 -17.59 -10.92 1.21
C ASP A 36 -16.25 -11.24 1.85
N ARG A 37 -16.21 -11.12 3.17
CA ARG A 37 -15.05 -11.41 4.01
C ARG A 37 -15.11 -12.78 4.68
N SER A 38 -16.08 -13.62 4.32
CA SER A 38 -16.30 -14.93 4.92
C SER A 38 -15.05 -15.83 4.88
N TYR A 39 -14.31 -15.76 3.76
CA TYR A 39 -13.05 -16.49 3.62
C TYR A 39 -12.00 -16.02 4.63
N VAL A 40 -11.83 -14.70 4.77
CA VAL A 40 -10.86 -14.12 5.73
C VAL A 40 -11.25 -14.48 7.17
N TRP A 41 -12.51 -14.33 7.55
CA TRP A 41 -13.01 -14.76 8.85
C TRP A 41 -12.69 -16.22 9.14
N LYS A 42 -12.96 -17.11 8.19
CA LYS A 42 -12.70 -18.55 8.34
C LYS A 42 -11.23 -18.83 8.59
N ILE A 43 -10.31 -18.32 7.76
CA ILE A 43 -8.88 -18.63 7.86
C ILE A 43 -8.22 -17.99 9.07
N THR A 44 -8.69 -16.82 9.51
CA THR A 44 -8.18 -16.12 10.70
C THR A 44 -8.85 -16.58 12.00
N LYS A 45 -9.78 -17.54 11.94
CA LYS A 45 -10.57 -18.02 13.09
C LYS A 45 -11.32 -16.88 13.78
N ASN A 46 -12.01 -16.05 13.00
CA ASN A 46 -12.79 -14.90 13.41
C ASN A 46 -11.98 -13.79 14.13
N ARG A 47 -10.68 -13.67 13.85
CA ARG A 47 -9.83 -12.65 14.48
C ARG A 47 -9.56 -11.44 13.60
N CYS A 48 -9.77 -11.58 12.30
CA CYS A 48 -9.55 -10.49 11.33
C CYS A 48 -10.52 -10.64 10.16
N TYR A 49 -10.99 -9.51 9.62
CA TYR A 49 -11.81 -9.43 8.40
C TYR A 49 -11.13 -8.61 7.31
N GLN A 50 -9.98 -8.03 7.61
CA GLN A 50 -9.24 -7.15 6.70
C GLN A 50 -8.29 -7.95 5.80
N VAL A 51 -7.86 -7.32 4.73
CA VAL A 51 -6.76 -7.76 3.88
C VAL A 51 -5.65 -6.72 3.95
N PRO A 52 -4.40 -7.14 3.73
CA PRO A 52 -3.90 -8.47 3.31
C PRO A 52 -3.91 -9.53 4.41
N VAL A 53 -3.96 -10.81 3.99
CA VAL A 53 -3.65 -11.94 4.86
C VAL A 53 -2.62 -12.82 4.15
N LEU A 54 -1.54 -13.18 4.84
CA LEU A 54 -0.52 -14.08 4.33
C LEU A 54 -0.71 -15.48 4.90
N ILE A 55 -0.80 -16.47 4.03
CA ILE A 55 -0.81 -17.89 4.40
C ILE A 55 0.55 -18.47 4.03
N ASP A 56 1.29 -19.02 4.99
CA ASP A 56 2.56 -19.69 4.78
C ASP A 56 2.56 -21.07 5.46
N GLY A 57 2.24 -22.07 4.68
CA GLY A 57 2.01 -23.42 5.18
C GLY A 57 0.82 -23.48 6.14
N LYS A 58 1.09 -23.73 7.43
CA LYS A 58 0.06 -23.73 8.50
C LYS A 58 -0.11 -22.37 9.18
N ASN A 59 0.78 -21.41 8.91
CA ASN A 59 0.76 -20.09 9.52
C ASN A 59 -0.16 -19.17 8.75
N VAL A 60 -1.02 -18.46 9.47
CA VAL A 60 -1.89 -17.40 8.94
C VAL A 60 -1.53 -16.11 9.64
N ILE A 61 -0.97 -15.18 8.90
CA ILE A 61 -0.44 -13.90 9.37
C ILE A 61 -1.33 -12.79 8.80
N PHE A 62 -1.76 -11.86 9.62
CA PHE A 62 -2.62 -10.75 9.24
C PHE A 62 -2.30 -9.51 10.08
N GLU A 63 -2.65 -8.36 9.54
CA GLU A 63 -2.47 -7.06 10.17
C GLU A 63 -3.54 -6.83 11.26
N THR A 64 -3.28 -5.87 12.15
CA THR A 64 -4.24 -5.38 13.13
C THR A 64 -4.55 -3.91 12.87
N ASP A 65 -5.57 -3.36 13.51
CA ASP A 65 -5.92 -1.94 13.37
C ASP A 65 -4.78 -1.00 13.81
N ASP A 66 -3.91 -1.47 14.72
CA ASP A 66 -2.80 -0.69 15.26
C ASP A 66 -1.45 -0.93 14.55
N ASP A 67 -1.30 -2.04 13.81
CA ASP A 67 -0.02 -2.43 13.16
C ASP A 67 -0.26 -3.10 11.81
N SER A 68 -0.05 -2.35 10.75
CA SER A 68 -0.05 -2.80 9.35
C SER A 68 1.29 -3.38 8.88
N GLN A 69 2.26 -3.56 9.80
CA GLN A 69 3.61 -4.05 9.49
C GLN A 69 3.82 -5.54 9.84
N ILE A 70 2.82 -6.21 10.40
CA ILE A 70 2.97 -7.58 10.95
C ILE A 70 3.41 -8.57 9.86
N ILE A 71 2.79 -8.51 8.69
CA ILE A 71 3.14 -9.39 7.56
C ILE A 71 4.55 -9.06 7.05
N ALA A 72 4.86 -7.78 6.89
CA ALA A 72 6.19 -7.33 6.46
C ALA A 72 7.28 -7.76 7.44
N LYS A 73 7.05 -7.59 8.75
CA LYS A 73 7.95 -8.07 9.83
C LYS A 73 8.12 -9.58 9.80
N TYR A 74 7.04 -10.34 9.54
CA TYR A 74 7.12 -11.81 9.39
C TYR A 74 8.00 -12.20 8.21
N ILE A 75 7.81 -11.58 7.04
CA ILE A 75 8.60 -11.87 5.84
C ILE A 75 10.07 -11.46 6.05
N ASP A 76 10.32 -10.28 6.60
CA ASP A 76 11.66 -9.78 6.91
C ASP A 76 12.42 -10.74 7.84
N ASN A 77 11.81 -11.11 8.96
CA ASN A 77 12.42 -12.03 9.92
C ASN A 77 12.69 -13.42 9.33
N LYS A 78 11.77 -13.93 8.50
CA LYS A 78 11.92 -15.28 7.92
C LYS A 78 12.98 -15.33 6.83
N PHE A 79 13.15 -14.26 6.04
CA PHE A 79 14.02 -14.24 4.87
C PHE A 79 15.24 -13.32 5.01
N ASN A 80 15.42 -12.67 6.17
CA ASN A 80 16.52 -11.76 6.48
C ASN A 80 16.69 -10.64 5.44
N LEU A 81 15.59 -9.95 5.10
CA LEU A 81 15.61 -8.92 4.06
C LEU A 81 16.22 -7.60 4.54
N GLY A 82 16.22 -7.34 5.85
CA GLY A 82 16.75 -6.14 6.48
C GLY A 82 15.83 -4.92 6.34
N LEU A 83 14.52 -5.13 6.29
CA LEU A 83 13.54 -4.05 6.11
C LEU A 83 13.33 -3.19 7.36
N PHE A 84 13.63 -3.72 8.55
CA PHE A 84 13.44 -3.04 9.84
C PHE A 84 14.76 -2.88 10.60
N PRO A 85 15.75 -2.15 10.07
CA PRO A 85 17.04 -1.96 10.77
C PRO A 85 16.85 -1.11 12.03
N LYS A 86 17.38 -1.58 13.17
CA LYS A 86 17.23 -0.92 14.48
C LYS A 86 17.64 0.55 14.48
N LYS A 87 18.68 0.91 13.70
CA LYS A 87 19.16 2.30 13.58
C LYS A 87 18.10 3.28 13.07
N PHE A 88 17.07 2.81 12.39
CA PHE A 88 15.99 3.63 11.83
C PHE A 88 14.63 3.41 12.49
N ALA A 89 14.51 2.60 13.54
CA ALA A 89 13.22 2.20 14.10
C ALA A 89 12.28 3.38 14.39
N GLY A 90 12.79 4.43 15.07
CA GLY A 90 11.96 5.59 15.40
C GLY A 90 11.55 6.42 14.18
N VAL A 91 12.49 6.70 13.27
CA VAL A 91 12.20 7.50 12.08
C VAL A 91 11.33 6.72 11.08
N GLN A 92 11.53 5.41 10.92
CA GLN A 92 10.63 4.57 10.12
C GLN A 92 9.20 4.61 10.65
N ASN A 93 9.03 4.53 11.97
CA ASN A 93 7.69 4.58 12.57
C ASN A 93 6.99 5.93 12.32
N LEU A 94 7.73 7.03 12.41
CA LEU A 94 7.18 8.36 12.10
C LEU A 94 6.76 8.48 10.63
N ILE A 95 7.63 8.06 9.71
CA ILE A 95 7.36 8.15 8.27
C ILE A 95 6.21 7.20 7.89
N TRP A 96 6.18 5.98 8.42
CA TRP A 96 5.09 5.04 8.23
C TRP A 96 3.74 5.66 8.61
N ARG A 97 3.65 6.32 9.79
CA ARG A 97 2.41 7.00 10.21
C ARG A 97 2.01 8.11 9.24
N HIS A 98 2.97 8.90 8.75
CA HIS A 98 2.70 9.93 7.74
C HIS A 98 2.22 9.32 6.41
N ILE A 99 2.80 8.21 5.95
CA ILE A 99 2.36 7.54 4.72
C ILE A 99 0.90 7.07 4.87
N GLU A 100 0.59 6.37 5.95
CA GLU A 100 -0.73 5.72 6.12
C GLU A 100 -1.84 6.67 6.57
N HIS A 101 -1.53 7.75 7.28
CA HIS A 101 -2.56 8.69 7.73
C HIS A 101 -2.73 9.90 6.80
N ASP A 102 -1.64 10.36 6.18
CA ASP A 102 -1.67 11.61 5.43
C ASP A 102 -1.64 11.39 3.90
N VAL A 103 -0.87 10.41 3.41
CA VAL A 103 -0.72 10.17 1.97
C VAL A 103 -1.78 9.20 1.46
N GLU A 104 -2.04 8.10 2.19
CA GLU A 104 -2.97 7.03 1.80
C GLU A 104 -4.37 7.58 1.55
N GLU A 105 -4.88 8.41 2.45
CA GLU A 105 -6.23 8.94 2.35
C GLU A 105 -6.44 9.72 1.04
N ILE A 106 -5.48 10.56 0.66
CA ILE A 106 -5.57 11.35 -0.57
C ILE A 106 -5.46 10.45 -1.80
N CYS A 107 -4.53 9.49 -1.80
CA CYS A 107 -4.38 8.52 -2.89
C CYS A 107 -5.67 7.71 -3.08
N SER A 108 -6.28 7.27 -1.97
CA SER A 108 -7.55 6.53 -1.99
C SER A 108 -8.71 7.38 -2.50
N LYS A 109 -8.87 8.63 -2.04
CA LYS A 109 -9.92 9.54 -2.52
C LYS A 109 -9.82 9.77 -4.03
N LEU A 110 -8.62 10.03 -4.54
CA LEU A 110 -8.39 10.22 -5.96
C LEU A 110 -8.71 8.95 -6.77
N ASN A 111 -8.24 7.79 -6.33
CA ASN A 111 -8.52 6.52 -7.00
C ASN A 111 -10.02 6.17 -6.97
N ASP A 112 -10.69 6.43 -5.86
CA ASP A 112 -12.11 6.11 -5.64
C ASP A 112 -13.06 6.88 -6.56
N VAL A 113 -12.64 8.01 -7.10
CA VAL A 113 -13.40 8.73 -8.16
C VAL A 113 -13.68 7.81 -9.35
N TYR A 114 -12.79 6.88 -9.61
CA TYR A 114 -12.87 5.92 -10.72
C TYR A 114 -13.24 4.51 -10.27
N TYR A 115 -13.89 4.35 -9.09
CA TYR A 115 -14.20 3.05 -8.51
C TYR A 115 -14.95 2.11 -9.45
N HIS A 116 -15.75 2.63 -10.37
CA HIS A 116 -16.51 1.86 -11.34
C HIS A 116 -15.64 1.12 -12.39
N GLU A 117 -14.36 1.46 -12.49
CA GLU A 117 -13.41 0.80 -13.40
C GLU A 117 -12.77 -0.45 -12.77
N PHE A 118 -12.69 -0.52 -11.43
CA PHE A 118 -12.01 -1.63 -10.74
C PHE A 118 -12.91 -2.38 -9.77
N VAL A 119 -14.01 -1.78 -9.30
CA VAL A 119 -14.98 -2.47 -8.45
C VAL A 119 -16.00 -3.21 -9.31
N PRO A 120 -16.19 -4.54 -9.12
CA PRO A 120 -17.19 -5.31 -9.84
C PRO A 120 -18.58 -4.70 -9.70
N GLU A 121 -19.38 -4.75 -10.77
CA GLU A 121 -20.68 -4.09 -10.84
C GLU A 121 -21.62 -4.47 -9.69
N ASN A 122 -21.66 -5.75 -9.35
CA ASN A 122 -22.48 -6.28 -8.24
C ASN A 122 -22.00 -5.81 -6.84
N GLU A 123 -20.82 -5.24 -6.72
CA GLU A 123 -20.25 -4.73 -5.46
C GLU A 123 -20.26 -3.19 -5.35
N ARG A 124 -20.51 -2.47 -6.46
CA ARG A 124 -20.38 -1.00 -6.52
C ARG A 124 -21.29 -0.27 -5.52
N LEU A 125 -22.54 -0.75 -5.35
CA LEU A 125 -23.46 -0.12 -4.42
C LEU A 125 -22.96 -0.24 -2.97
N ILE A 126 -22.45 -1.39 -2.59
CA ILE A 126 -21.93 -1.61 -1.24
C ILE A 126 -20.65 -0.83 -1.03
N TYR A 127 -19.76 -0.81 -2.04
CA TYR A 127 -18.55 0.02 -2.03
C TYR A 127 -18.88 1.50 -1.78
N LEU A 128 -19.81 2.06 -2.55
CA LEU A 128 -20.28 3.43 -2.38
C LEU A 128 -20.83 3.68 -0.97
N ARG A 129 -21.69 2.78 -0.49
CA ARG A 129 -22.28 2.90 0.85
C ARG A 129 -21.24 2.85 1.98
N ASP A 130 -20.22 2.04 1.81
CA ASP A 130 -19.11 1.97 2.76
C ASP A 130 -18.32 3.29 2.81
N LYS A 131 -18.03 3.88 1.64
CA LYS A 131 -17.38 5.20 1.56
C LYS A 131 -18.28 6.31 2.14
N GLU A 132 -19.56 6.33 1.80
CA GLU A 132 -20.50 7.30 2.35
C GLU A 132 -20.65 7.20 3.87
N ARG A 133 -20.57 6.00 4.43
CA ARG A 133 -20.62 5.80 5.88
C ARG A 133 -19.39 6.38 6.57
N LYS A 134 -18.22 6.26 5.96
CA LYS A 134 -16.95 6.77 6.52
C LYS A 134 -16.77 8.27 6.30
N TYR A 135 -17.14 8.79 5.14
CA TYR A 135 -16.78 10.14 4.70
C TYR A 135 -17.98 11.08 4.46
N GLY A 136 -19.19 10.59 4.63
CA GLY A 136 -20.41 11.34 4.38
C GLY A 136 -21.04 11.07 3.01
N LYS A 137 -22.34 11.40 2.90
CA LYS A 137 -23.09 11.21 1.65
C LYS A 137 -22.45 11.98 0.50
N SER A 138 -22.48 11.39 -0.69
CA SER A 138 -21.95 11.98 -1.92
C SER A 138 -20.44 12.30 -1.87
N CYS A 139 -19.67 11.66 -1.00
CA CYS A 139 -18.24 11.92 -0.86
C CYS A 139 -17.47 11.72 -2.17
N ILE A 140 -17.79 10.70 -2.96
CA ILE A 140 -17.09 10.45 -4.24
C ILE A 140 -17.38 11.57 -5.25
N GLN A 141 -18.61 12.07 -5.34
CA GLN A 141 -18.96 13.20 -6.19
C GLN A 141 -18.23 14.48 -5.74
N GLN A 142 -18.10 14.69 -4.43
CA GLN A 142 -17.34 15.79 -3.88
C GLN A 142 -15.86 15.68 -4.26
N TRP A 143 -15.24 14.52 -4.09
CA TRP A 143 -13.84 14.29 -4.47
C TRP A 143 -13.62 14.48 -5.97
N GLN A 144 -14.61 14.14 -6.80
CA GLN A 144 -14.55 14.39 -8.24
C GLN A 144 -14.47 15.88 -8.56
N LEU A 145 -15.16 16.73 -7.82
CA LEU A 145 -15.08 18.19 -7.96
C LEU A 145 -13.77 18.75 -7.40
N GLU A 146 -13.23 18.12 -6.36
CA GLU A 146 -12.05 18.57 -5.63
C GLU A 146 -10.73 17.96 -6.13
N GLN A 147 -10.73 17.16 -7.21
CA GLN A 147 -9.54 16.45 -7.70
C GLN A 147 -8.29 17.35 -7.80
N LYS A 148 -8.45 18.57 -8.33
CA LYS A 148 -7.32 19.50 -8.47
C LYS A 148 -6.75 19.93 -7.11
N ALA A 149 -7.60 20.17 -6.13
CA ALA A 149 -7.17 20.52 -4.77
C ALA A 149 -6.50 19.34 -4.08
N LEU A 150 -7.06 18.12 -4.23
CA LEU A 150 -6.48 16.88 -3.69
C LEU A 150 -5.09 16.58 -4.30
N LEU A 151 -4.92 16.80 -5.60
CA LEU A 151 -3.62 16.63 -6.26
C LEU A 151 -2.58 17.64 -5.77
N LEU A 152 -2.96 18.91 -5.57
CA LEU A 152 -2.07 19.93 -5.01
C LEU A 152 -1.69 19.62 -3.56
N GLU A 153 -2.61 19.11 -2.78
CA GLU A 153 -2.33 18.68 -1.41
C GLU A 153 -1.41 17.46 -1.38
N LEU A 154 -1.65 16.48 -2.23
CA LEU A 154 -0.78 15.31 -2.38
C LEU A 154 0.64 15.73 -2.77
N GLU A 155 0.77 16.65 -3.73
CA GLU A 155 2.07 17.18 -4.15
C GLU A 155 2.86 17.76 -2.97
N LYS A 156 2.20 18.56 -2.10
CA LYS A 156 2.84 19.12 -0.90
C LYS A 156 3.29 18.03 0.08
N ARG A 157 2.47 16.99 0.28
CA ARG A 157 2.81 15.89 1.20
C ARG A 157 3.95 15.04 0.64
N LEU A 158 4.00 14.84 -0.66
CA LEU A 158 5.05 14.09 -1.33
C LEU A 158 6.38 14.86 -1.41
N TRP A 159 6.38 16.17 -1.18
CA TRP A 159 7.60 16.98 -1.17
C TRP A 159 8.65 16.49 -0.16
N TYR A 160 8.23 15.98 0.99
CA TYR A 160 9.15 15.45 1.99
C TYR A 160 9.95 14.26 1.46
N TYR A 161 9.32 13.37 0.70
CA TYR A 161 9.99 12.22 0.08
C TYR A 161 10.92 12.64 -1.05
N GLU A 162 10.53 13.64 -1.84
CA GLU A 162 11.42 14.24 -2.85
C GLU A 162 12.70 14.78 -2.20
N GLN A 163 12.61 15.44 -1.01
CA GLN A 163 13.78 15.91 -0.27
C GLN A 163 14.61 14.76 0.31
N MET A 164 13.97 13.73 0.85
CA MET A 164 14.68 12.55 1.39
C MET A 164 15.51 11.84 0.31
N LEU A 165 15.07 11.88 -0.93
CA LEU A 165 15.73 11.27 -2.09
C LEU A 165 16.78 12.18 -2.75
N SER A 166 17.10 13.33 -2.17
CA SER A 166 18.09 14.28 -2.74
C SER A 166 19.51 13.74 -2.75
N GLU A 167 19.87 12.91 -1.78
CA GLU A 167 21.23 12.43 -1.55
C GLU A 167 21.36 10.91 -1.50
N ARG A 168 20.27 10.19 -1.73
CA ARG A 168 20.25 8.73 -1.62
C ARG A 168 19.22 8.09 -2.54
N ASP A 169 19.43 6.80 -2.80
CA ASP A 169 18.60 6.04 -3.72
C ASP A 169 17.26 5.60 -3.11
N TYR A 170 17.18 5.47 -1.77
CA TYR A 170 15.99 5.07 -1.01
C TYR A 170 15.73 6.03 0.13
N LEU A 171 14.55 5.98 0.74
CA LEU A 171 14.09 7.00 1.69
C LEU A 171 15.02 7.20 2.90
N LEU A 172 15.64 6.13 3.42
CA LEU A 172 16.49 6.24 4.62
C LEU A 172 17.91 5.69 4.45
N ASP A 173 18.19 4.89 3.44
CA ASP A 173 19.48 4.23 3.31
C ASP A 173 19.86 4.07 1.82
N VAL A 174 20.98 3.44 1.56
CA VAL A 174 21.41 2.97 0.23
C VAL A 174 20.69 1.69 -0.22
N LYS A 175 19.98 1.06 0.71
CA LYS A 175 19.10 -0.09 0.46
C LYS A 175 17.67 0.24 0.89
N PRO A 176 16.66 -0.35 0.24
CA PRO A 176 15.29 -0.09 0.63
C PRO A 176 15.00 -0.67 2.02
N VAL A 177 14.22 0.06 2.79
CA VAL A 177 13.67 -0.35 4.08
C VAL A 177 12.16 -0.39 4.00
N PHE A 178 11.46 -0.83 5.04
CA PHE A 178 10.01 -1.05 4.98
C PHE A 178 9.23 0.13 4.41
N ILE A 179 9.53 1.36 4.81
CA ILE A 179 8.82 2.56 4.34
C ILE A 179 8.94 2.83 2.84
N ASP A 180 9.97 2.30 2.17
CA ASP A 180 10.05 2.35 0.70
C ASP A 180 8.96 1.49 0.06
N PHE A 181 8.70 0.31 0.60
CA PHE A 181 7.65 -0.59 0.13
C PHE A 181 6.27 -0.05 0.46
N ASP A 182 6.13 0.54 1.63
CA ASP A 182 4.89 1.15 2.10
C ASP A 182 4.47 2.31 1.20
N LEU A 183 5.35 3.30 1.00
CA LEU A 183 5.09 4.40 0.09
C LEU A 183 4.84 3.92 -1.35
N PHE A 184 5.60 2.92 -1.82
CA PHE A 184 5.41 2.35 -3.15
C PHE A 184 4.01 1.75 -3.32
N GLY A 185 3.54 0.97 -2.35
CA GLY A 185 2.21 0.36 -2.40
C GLY A 185 1.08 1.40 -2.31
N ILE A 186 1.23 2.40 -1.45
CA ILE A 186 0.25 3.48 -1.31
C ILE A 186 0.18 4.36 -2.58
N LEU A 187 1.31 4.73 -3.17
CA LEU A 187 1.32 5.41 -4.47
C LEU A 187 0.79 4.52 -5.60
N GLY A 188 0.91 3.20 -5.46
CA GLY A 188 0.29 2.23 -6.35
C GLY A 188 -1.24 2.35 -6.42
N VAL A 189 -1.90 2.79 -5.35
CA VAL A 189 -3.34 3.10 -5.36
C VAL A 189 -3.65 4.28 -6.26
N LEU A 190 -2.91 5.39 -6.13
CA LEU A 190 -3.06 6.56 -6.99
C LEU A 190 -2.92 6.21 -8.48
N LEU A 191 -1.97 5.33 -8.78
CA LEU A 191 -1.61 4.97 -10.14
C LEU A 191 -2.42 3.79 -10.70
N TYR A 192 -3.31 3.20 -9.89
CA TYR A 192 -3.98 1.93 -10.20
C TYR A 192 -4.82 2.00 -11.47
N THR A 193 -5.63 3.04 -11.63
CA THR A 193 -6.51 3.22 -12.79
C THR A 193 -5.81 3.88 -13.98
N GLY A 194 -4.60 4.40 -13.81
CA GLY A 194 -3.83 5.07 -14.87
C GLY A 194 -4.26 6.51 -15.16
N HIS A 195 -5.28 7.05 -14.49
CA HIS A 195 -5.74 8.44 -14.67
C HIS A 195 -4.76 9.46 -14.10
N TYR A 196 -3.97 9.06 -13.11
CA TYR A 196 -3.00 9.93 -12.44
C TYR A 196 -1.57 9.51 -12.71
N LYS A 197 -0.68 10.48 -12.56
CA LYS A 197 0.77 10.32 -12.57
C LYS A 197 1.35 10.95 -11.31
N LEU A 198 2.56 10.57 -10.95
CA LEU A 198 3.29 11.27 -9.90
C LEU A 198 3.52 12.74 -10.31
N PRO A 199 3.53 13.68 -9.33
CA PRO A 199 3.75 15.10 -9.62
C PRO A 199 5.04 15.33 -10.43
N GLN A 200 4.94 16.10 -11.51
CA GLN A 200 6.09 16.34 -12.41
C GLN A 200 7.25 17.09 -11.72
N CYS A 201 6.94 17.88 -10.69
CA CYS A 201 7.96 18.59 -9.90
C CYS A 201 8.77 17.65 -8.98
N HIS A 202 8.30 16.42 -8.73
CA HIS A 202 8.97 15.43 -7.90
C HIS A 202 9.73 14.40 -8.75
N THR A 203 10.79 14.86 -9.39
CA THR A 203 11.55 14.06 -10.34
C THR A 203 12.32 12.90 -9.69
N ARG A 204 12.86 13.09 -8.49
CA ARG A 204 13.57 12.05 -7.74
C ARG A 204 12.61 10.99 -7.23
N LEU A 205 11.43 11.40 -6.76
CA LEU A 205 10.38 10.47 -6.35
C LEU A 205 9.91 9.62 -7.54
N ALA A 206 9.76 10.21 -8.72
CA ALA A 206 9.42 9.46 -9.94
C ALA A 206 10.52 8.44 -10.31
N GLN A 207 11.80 8.85 -10.25
CA GLN A 207 12.95 7.96 -10.50
C GLN A 207 13.02 6.84 -9.45
N TRP A 208 12.78 7.16 -8.17
CA TRP A 208 12.71 6.19 -7.09
C TRP A 208 11.57 5.18 -7.33
N TYR A 209 10.39 5.65 -7.75
CA TYR A 209 9.26 4.77 -8.03
C TYR A 209 9.57 3.77 -9.16
N GLU A 210 10.20 4.22 -10.24
CA GLU A 210 10.66 3.34 -11.31
C GLU A 210 11.74 2.36 -10.84
N ARG A 211 12.68 2.80 -9.99
CA ARG A 211 13.66 1.92 -9.36
C ARG A 211 12.97 0.86 -8.49
N MET A 212 11.99 1.25 -7.69
CA MET A 212 11.20 0.33 -6.86
C MET A 212 10.43 -0.70 -7.69
N LYS A 213 9.95 -0.36 -8.90
CA LYS A 213 9.32 -1.35 -9.79
C LYS A 213 10.25 -2.52 -10.14
N GLN A 214 11.52 -2.23 -10.35
CA GLN A 214 12.50 -3.18 -10.88
C GLN A 214 13.34 -3.88 -9.79
N ILE A 215 13.27 -3.39 -8.55
CA ILE A 215 14.15 -3.87 -7.48
C ILE A 215 13.90 -5.33 -7.12
N SER A 216 14.98 -6.07 -6.89
CA SER A 216 14.97 -7.40 -6.29
C SER A 216 16.06 -7.53 -5.23
N PHE A 217 15.86 -8.40 -4.24
CA PHE A 217 16.81 -8.61 -3.14
C PHE A 217 18.18 -9.12 -3.65
N LYS A 218 18.20 -9.81 -4.80
CA LYS A 218 19.44 -10.29 -5.43
C LYS A 218 20.29 -9.16 -6.03
N THR A 219 19.67 -8.04 -6.41
CA THR A 219 20.38 -6.90 -7.03
C THR A 219 20.95 -5.92 -6.02
N VAL A 220 20.58 -6.04 -4.75
CA VAL A 220 20.93 -5.10 -3.66
C VAL A 220 21.98 -5.70 -2.69
N LYS A 221 22.37 -6.97 -2.88
CA LYS A 221 23.49 -7.56 -2.20
C LYS A 221 24.79 -7.08 -2.81
#